data_930b861104f4545410db1c28b993a005
#
_entry.id   930b861104f4545410db1c28b993a005
#
_cell.length_a   1.000
_cell.length_b   1.000
_cell.length_c   1.000
_cell.angle_alpha   90.00
_cell.angle_beta   90.00
_cell.angle_gamma   90.00
#
_symmetry.space_group_name_H-M   'P 1'
#
loop_
_entity.id
_entity.type
_entity.pdbx_description
1 polymer ?
#
loop_
_entity_poly.entity_id
_entity_poly.type
_entity_poly.pdbx_seq_one_letter_code
_entity_poly.pdbx_strand_id
1 'polypeptide(L)'
;MAETNPLVSTLSNPPFFNGDLTSTGDLDGLCNELWPLVMAHLPESRKKPRSKEYAFRSLVANFLMAMQTTEPELIAPRNKHFLNGKSRYQASFMTYDAVTKMLDAATEAGLIVQEIGSGKHKLICSYTGSMRHIREATRVRPTDYLIQSLTPLFRLPVHSLVQQNEDTEVIHLRGTKKGKDAGEQLDYTDTPETNCFRAEVRRINQHLKRHPCHYTGKDRVNLMQDHVVRIFNNGDWQQGGRLYGYWPMNLPSGERPYLSIDGEPLADLDFGSCFVALLHVNDGTEFDPEAPDPFTISDHEEHRDIIKKCAYAILNAPKRIKNYPEGVIEKGSLPPMPWKQMEEVIFDHIPLFRKHKYSAIGLGLMRKESDILIAVLLDLIERQIGFIPFHDGIMVPQSKKQLVHHLMLKHYRAITGQSITIKEKTVSKPRLCSFDEVMREFCL
;
A
#
# COMPACT_ATOMS: atom_id res chain seq x y z
N MET A 1 42.82 4.84 15.10
CA MET A 1 42.36 4.69 13.71
C MET A 1 41.33 3.56 13.73
N ALA A 2 40.08 3.90 13.76
CA ALA A 2 38.98 2.94 13.73
C ALA A 2 38.58 2.74 12.26
N GLU A 3 38.75 1.52 11.78
CA GLU A 3 38.32 1.11 10.45
C GLU A 3 36.79 1.13 10.38
N THR A 4 36.26 2.01 9.56
CA THR A 4 34.86 2.06 9.21
C THR A 4 34.54 0.88 8.28
N ASN A 5 33.72 0.00 8.76
CA ASN A 5 33.18 -1.17 8.07
C ASN A 5 32.35 -0.74 6.82
N PRO A 6 32.70 -1.15 5.59
CA PRO A 6 32.00 -0.72 4.37
C PRO A 6 30.85 -1.66 4.00
N LEU A 7 29.96 -1.97 4.94
CA LEU A 7 28.75 -2.73 4.67
C LEU A 7 27.57 -1.95 5.25
N VAL A 8 26.96 -1.13 4.46
CA VAL A 8 25.53 -0.81 4.34
C VAL A 8 25.38 0.44 3.47
N SER A 9 25.37 0.27 2.17
CA SER A 9 24.71 1.21 1.28
C SER A 9 23.77 0.46 0.35
N THR A 10 22.75 -0.16 0.90
CA THR A 10 21.53 -0.34 0.12
C THR A 10 20.89 1.04 0.04
N LEU A 11 21.20 1.77 -1.03
CA LEU A 11 20.59 3.04 -1.40
C LEU A 11 19.08 2.82 -1.60
N SER A 12 18.31 2.80 -0.52
CA SER A 12 16.88 3.04 -0.63
C SER A 12 16.73 4.49 -1.10
N ASN A 13 16.04 4.71 -2.23
CA ASN A 13 15.74 6.06 -2.65
C ASN A 13 15.04 6.80 -1.50
N PRO A 14 15.36 8.08 -1.25
CA PRO A 14 14.68 8.89 -0.26
C PRO A 14 13.17 8.85 -0.50
N PRO A 15 12.34 8.85 0.55
CA PRO A 15 10.90 8.90 0.39
C PRO A 15 10.47 10.21 -0.30
N PHE A 16 9.40 10.13 -1.07
CA PHE A 16 8.78 11.32 -1.64
C PHE A 16 8.07 12.13 -0.54
N PHE A 17 8.14 13.46 -0.66
CA PHE A 17 7.35 14.37 0.15
C PHE A 17 5.85 14.05 -0.02
N ASN A 18 5.24 13.58 1.05
CA ASN A 18 3.83 13.19 1.09
C ASN A 18 2.99 14.37 1.63
N GLY A 19 2.28 15.07 0.75
CA GLY A 19 1.40 16.17 1.12
C GLY A 19 0.16 15.74 1.91
N ASP A 20 -0.10 14.44 2.04
CA ASP A 20 -1.24 13.92 2.81
C ASP A 20 -0.95 13.86 4.32
N LEU A 21 0.30 14.05 4.74
CA LEU A 21 0.66 14.12 6.15
C LEU A 21 0.67 15.56 6.66
N THR A 22 0.25 15.73 7.91
CA THR A 22 0.32 17.01 8.61
C THR A 22 0.69 16.80 10.08
N SER A 23 1.19 17.86 10.72
CA SER A 23 1.49 17.87 12.14
C SER A 23 0.23 17.83 13.00
N THR A 24 0.36 17.33 14.22
CA THR A 24 -0.64 17.41 15.28
C THR A 24 0.04 17.40 16.66
N GLY A 25 -0.68 17.70 17.72
CA GLY A 25 -0.15 17.67 19.10
C GLY A 25 1.11 18.52 19.28
N ASP A 26 2.13 17.96 19.92
CA ASP A 26 3.38 18.66 20.23
C ASP A 26 4.17 19.06 18.97
N LEU A 27 4.03 18.31 17.88
CA LEU A 27 4.64 18.69 16.59
C LEU A 27 4.00 19.96 16.03
N ASP A 28 2.71 20.18 16.27
CA ASP A 28 2.01 21.43 15.93
C ASP A 28 2.55 22.60 16.74
N GLY A 29 2.85 22.38 18.03
CA GLY A 29 3.52 23.34 18.87
C GLY A 29 4.86 23.79 18.29
N LEU A 30 5.73 22.83 17.94
CA LEU A 30 7.01 23.10 17.31
C LEU A 30 6.84 23.81 15.94
N CYS A 31 5.88 23.42 15.13
CA CYS A 31 5.60 24.12 13.88
C CYS A 31 5.18 25.57 14.10
N ASN A 32 4.41 25.87 15.16
CA ASN A 32 4.03 27.23 15.51
C ASN A 32 5.23 28.09 15.94
N GLU A 33 6.23 27.49 16.60
CA GLU A 33 7.48 28.16 16.99
C GLU A 33 8.39 28.43 15.78
N LEU A 34 8.49 27.49 14.84
CA LEU A 34 9.38 27.59 13.68
C LEU A 34 8.75 28.40 12.53
N TRP A 35 7.43 28.41 12.38
CA TRP A 35 6.76 29.08 11.28
C TRP A 35 7.08 30.58 11.14
N PRO A 36 7.19 31.41 12.20
CA PRO A 36 7.61 32.79 12.09
C PRO A 36 8.97 32.98 11.42
N LEU A 37 9.91 32.04 11.60
CA LEU A 37 11.24 32.07 10.96
C LEU A 37 11.10 31.93 9.44
N VAL A 38 10.27 30.99 8.98
CA VAL A 38 10.00 30.78 7.56
C VAL A 38 9.21 31.95 6.99
N MET A 39 8.23 32.44 7.72
CA MET A 39 7.35 33.54 7.29
C MET A 39 8.15 34.83 7.03
N ALA A 40 9.23 35.09 7.77
CA ALA A 40 10.09 36.27 7.59
C ALA A 40 10.77 36.30 6.20
N HIS A 41 10.96 35.13 5.56
CA HIS A 41 11.58 35.01 4.24
C HIS A 41 10.55 34.81 3.11
N LEU A 42 9.25 34.78 3.41
CA LEU A 42 8.23 34.72 2.38
C LEU A 42 8.07 36.09 1.68
N PRO A 43 7.87 36.09 0.35
CA PRO A 43 7.58 37.33 -0.34
C PRO A 43 6.30 37.99 0.21
N GLU A 44 6.31 39.33 0.30
CA GLU A 44 5.12 40.08 0.73
C GLU A 44 3.90 39.68 -0.12
N SER A 45 2.82 39.36 0.56
CA SER A 45 1.55 38.99 -0.06
C SER A 45 0.37 39.61 0.68
N ARG A 46 -0.60 40.13 -0.10
CA ARG A 46 -1.86 40.67 0.48
C ARG A 46 -2.74 39.59 1.14
N LYS A 47 -2.48 38.30 0.83
CA LYS A 47 -3.21 37.15 1.39
C LYS A 47 -2.36 36.46 2.47
N LYS A 48 -3.02 36.03 3.56
CA LYS A 48 -2.35 35.21 4.59
C LYS A 48 -1.69 33.99 3.94
N PRO A 49 -0.46 33.64 4.33
CA PRO A 49 0.30 32.56 3.71
C PRO A 49 -0.14 31.15 4.13
N ARG A 50 -1.45 30.95 4.40
CA ARG A 50 -2.02 29.73 4.99
C ARG A 50 -1.63 28.44 4.23
N SER A 51 -1.67 28.46 2.90
CA SER A 51 -1.27 27.29 2.12
C SER A 51 0.22 26.94 2.25
N LYS A 52 1.08 27.95 2.44
CA LYS A 52 2.52 27.76 2.66
C LYS A 52 2.80 27.24 4.06
N GLU A 53 2.03 27.69 5.05
CA GLU A 53 2.07 27.17 6.41
C GLU A 53 1.67 25.69 6.47
N TYR A 54 0.60 25.30 5.80
CA TYR A 54 0.23 23.88 5.70
C TYR A 54 1.28 23.04 4.98
N ALA A 55 1.90 23.57 3.92
CA ALA A 55 3.00 22.90 3.25
C ALA A 55 4.21 22.72 4.18
N PHE A 56 4.51 23.71 5.03
CA PHE A 56 5.58 23.63 6.03
C PHE A 56 5.27 22.59 7.11
N ARG A 57 4.06 22.60 7.68
CA ARG A 57 3.63 21.58 8.66
C ARG A 57 3.73 20.17 8.09
N SER A 58 3.31 20.00 6.84
CA SER A 58 3.44 18.75 6.11
C SER A 58 4.91 18.36 5.92
N LEU A 59 5.80 19.30 5.56
CA LEU A 59 7.23 19.05 5.41
C LEU A 59 7.87 18.57 6.71
N VAL A 60 7.58 19.24 7.82
CA VAL A 60 8.10 18.89 9.15
C VAL A 60 7.60 17.51 9.59
N ALA A 61 6.32 17.19 9.34
CA ALA A 61 5.77 15.86 9.60
C ALA A 61 6.50 14.78 8.78
N ASN A 62 6.76 15.03 7.51
CA ASN A 62 7.52 14.11 6.65
C ASN A 62 8.96 13.89 7.16
N PHE A 63 9.65 14.93 7.63
CA PHE A 63 10.98 14.78 8.22
C PHE A 63 10.96 13.95 9.50
N LEU A 64 10.01 14.21 10.40
CA LEU A 64 9.85 13.42 11.62
C LEU A 64 9.69 11.92 11.29
N MET A 65 8.88 11.60 10.28
CA MET A 65 8.68 10.23 9.82
C MET A 65 9.94 9.63 9.18
N ALA A 66 10.61 10.37 8.29
CA ALA A 66 11.82 9.91 7.62
C ALA A 66 12.95 9.63 8.64
N MET A 67 13.13 10.48 9.63
CA MET A 67 14.13 10.33 10.70
C MET A 67 13.94 9.06 11.54
N GLN A 68 12.74 8.47 11.58
CA GLN A 68 12.48 7.21 12.30
C GLN A 68 12.86 5.96 11.49
N THR A 69 12.87 6.05 10.17
CA THR A 69 12.97 4.89 9.29
C THR A 69 14.19 4.89 8.37
N THR A 70 14.70 6.08 8.02
CA THR A 70 15.79 6.25 7.03
C THR A 70 16.66 7.43 7.40
N GLU A 71 17.61 7.79 6.51
CA GLU A 71 18.23 9.11 6.56
C GLU A 71 17.18 10.20 6.34
N PRO A 72 17.32 11.36 7.03
CA PRO A 72 16.33 12.44 6.95
C PRO A 72 16.42 13.21 5.63
N GLU A 73 16.21 12.52 4.53
CA GLU A 73 16.17 13.09 3.18
C GLU A 73 14.83 12.81 2.52
N LEU A 74 14.29 13.78 1.81
CA LEU A 74 13.04 13.67 1.07
C LEU A 74 13.25 14.09 -0.39
N ILE A 75 12.48 13.48 -1.30
CA ILE A 75 12.32 13.96 -2.67
C ILE A 75 11.13 14.93 -2.70
N ALA A 76 11.39 16.22 -2.92
CA ALA A 76 10.36 17.23 -2.97
C ALA A 76 9.97 17.58 -4.42
N PRO A 77 8.66 17.68 -4.75
CA PRO A 77 8.22 18.06 -6.07
C PRO A 77 8.41 19.56 -6.29
N ARG A 78 9.13 19.94 -7.36
CA ARG A 78 9.21 21.32 -7.87
C ARG A 78 8.70 21.45 -9.30
N ASN A 79 7.96 20.44 -9.77
CA ASN A 79 7.40 20.44 -11.11
C ASN A 79 6.03 21.15 -11.11
N LYS A 80 5.94 22.24 -11.88
CA LYS A 80 4.72 23.05 -12.00
C LYS A 80 3.52 22.24 -12.53
N HIS A 81 3.77 21.33 -13.45
CA HIS A 81 2.71 20.49 -14.01
C HIS A 81 2.16 19.51 -12.98
N PHE A 82 3.04 18.92 -12.16
CA PHE A 82 2.63 18.03 -11.08
C PHE A 82 1.86 18.77 -9.96
N LEU A 83 2.38 19.94 -9.52
CA LEU A 83 1.82 20.68 -8.38
C LEU A 83 0.58 21.54 -8.72
N ASN A 84 0.40 21.95 -9.98
CA ASN A 84 -0.77 22.73 -10.40
C ASN A 84 -1.88 21.89 -11.03
N GLY A 85 -1.69 20.58 -11.12
CA GLY A 85 -2.79 19.67 -11.43
C GLY A 85 -3.83 19.77 -10.29
N LYS A 86 -4.97 20.42 -10.57
CA LYS A 86 -6.11 20.39 -9.64
C LYS A 86 -6.59 18.96 -9.55
N SER A 87 -6.04 18.21 -8.61
CA SER A 87 -6.41 16.82 -8.39
C SER A 87 -7.03 16.72 -6.99
N ARG A 88 -8.20 16.10 -6.90
CA ARG A 88 -8.82 15.75 -5.61
C ARG A 88 -7.94 14.79 -4.77
N TYR A 89 -6.92 14.20 -5.41
CA TYR A 89 -5.97 13.28 -4.80
C TYR A 89 -4.74 13.96 -4.19
N GLN A 90 -4.70 15.28 -4.19
CA GLN A 90 -3.65 16.08 -3.56
C GLN A 90 -4.27 17.02 -2.54
N ALA A 91 -3.60 17.19 -1.42
CA ALA A 91 -4.00 18.19 -0.45
C ALA A 91 -4.11 19.57 -1.10
N SER A 92 -5.11 20.36 -0.73
CA SER A 92 -5.45 21.63 -1.36
C SER A 92 -4.32 22.68 -1.33
N PHE A 93 -3.38 22.56 -0.39
CA PHE A 93 -2.20 23.41 -0.29
C PHE A 93 -1.04 22.99 -1.21
N MET A 94 -1.07 21.78 -1.78
CA MET A 94 -0.03 21.26 -2.67
C MET A 94 -0.03 21.93 -4.04
N THR A 95 0.21 23.23 -4.05
CA THR A 95 0.33 24.06 -5.25
C THR A 95 1.79 24.43 -5.52
N TYR A 96 2.14 24.71 -6.78
CA TYR A 96 3.49 25.11 -7.14
C TYR A 96 3.98 26.31 -6.32
N ASP A 97 3.13 27.36 -6.20
CA ASP A 97 3.47 28.57 -5.44
C ASP A 97 3.66 28.30 -3.95
N ALA A 98 2.78 27.47 -3.36
CA ALA A 98 2.87 27.18 -1.93
C ALA A 98 4.11 26.34 -1.58
N VAL A 99 4.32 25.25 -2.31
CA VAL A 99 5.42 24.31 -2.02
C VAL A 99 6.78 24.93 -2.33
N THR A 100 6.94 25.56 -3.51
CA THR A 100 8.27 26.09 -3.89
C THR A 100 8.68 27.28 -3.04
N LYS A 101 7.77 28.23 -2.79
CA LYS A 101 8.09 29.40 -1.95
C LYS A 101 8.31 29.02 -0.49
N MET A 102 7.57 28.02 0.01
CA MET A 102 7.79 27.50 1.36
C MET A 102 9.17 26.86 1.48
N LEU A 103 9.55 26.00 0.52
CA LEU A 103 10.87 25.35 0.50
C LEU A 103 12.00 26.41 0.42
N ASP A 104 11.86 27.41 -0.44
CA ASP A 104 12.86 28.46 -0.58
C ASP A 104 12.98 29.28 0.72
N ALA A 105 11.86 29.71 1.31
CA ALA A 105 11.85 30.42 2.59
C ALA A 105 12.40 29.59 3.76
N ALA A 106 12.08 28.29 3.83
CA ALA A 106 12.61 27.40 4.85
C ALA A 106 14.14 27.18 4.71
N THR A 107 14.66 27.25 3.48
CA THR A 107 16.11 27.21 3.22
C THR A 107 16.78 28.51 3.70
N GLU A 108 16.23 29.66 3.36
CA GLU A 108 16.72 30.96 3.82
C GLU A 108 16.64 31.11 5.34
N ALA A 109 15.62 30.54 5.97
CA ALA A 109 15.48 30.44 7.43
C ALA A 109 16.48 29.48 8.09
N GLY A 110 17.29 28.75 7.32
CA GLY A 110 18.27 27.80 7.86
C GLY A 110 17.67 26.53 8.46
N LEU A 111 16.42 26.20 8.12
CA LEU A 111 15.76 24.98 8.61
C LEU A 111 16.04 23.76 7.73
N ILE A 112 16.24 23.97 6.43
CA ILE A 112 16.48 22.91 5.46
C ILE A 112 17.60 23.25 4.50
N VAL A 113 18.15 22.23 3.85
CA VAL A 113 19.06 22.35 2.71
C VAL A 113 18.40 21.74 1.50
N GLN A 114 18.44 22.42 0.35
CA GLN A 114 17.91 21.92 -0.91
C GLN A 114 19.03 21.66 -1.91
N GLU A 115 18.95 20.52 -2.58
CA GLU A 115 19.68 20.21 -3.80
C GLU A 115 18.67 20.16 -4.95
N ILE A 116 18.61 21.25 -5.73
CA ILE A 116 17.61 21.37 -6.79
C ILE A 116 18.00 20.45 -7.95
N GLY A 117 17.15 19.49 -8.25
CA GLY A 117 17.34 18.58 -9.36
C GLY A 117 17.30 19.29 -10.71
N SER A 118 18.22 18.94 -11.61
CA SER A 118 18.29 19.53 -12.95
C SER A 118 17.11 19.17 -13.87
N GLY A 119 16.26 18.23 -13.45
CA GLY A 119 15.19 17.65 -14.28
C GLY A 119 15.69 16.81 -15.45
N LYS A 120 17.02 16.70 -15.63
CA LYS A 120 17.63 15.85 -16.68
C LYS A 120 17.50 14.37 -16.29
N HIS A 121 17.39 13.55 -17.31
CA HIS A 121 17.43 12.10 -17.13
C HIS A 121 18.86 11.64 -16.86
N LYS A 122 19.09 11.01 -15.72
CA LYS A 122 20.34 10.34 -15.39
C LYS A 122 20.15 8.84 -15.53
N LEU A 123 21.08 8.21 -16.22
CA LEU A 123 21.10 6.75 -16.35
C LEU A 123 21.70 6.17 -15.06
N ILE A 124 20.93 5.43 -14.30
CA ILE A 124 21.41 4.75 -13.09
C ILE A 124 21.32 3.25 -13.31
N CYS A 125 22.41 2.55 -13.03
CA CYS A 125 22.43 1.10 -13.00
C CYS A 125 21.73 0.64 -11.71
N SER A 126 20.65 -0.15 -11.85
CA SER A 126 20.00 -0.79 -10.70
C SER A 126 20.89 -1.91 -10.17
N TYR A 127 20.70 -2.31 -8.92
CA TYR A 127 21.38 -3.46 -8.30
C TYR A 127 21.20 -4.76 -9.11
N THR A 128 20.16 -4.87 -9.93
CA THR A 128 19.91 -5.99 -10.86
C THR A 128 20.59 -5.85 -12.22
N GLY A 129 21.47 -4.86 -12.40
CA GLY A 129 22.16 -4.60 -13.67
C GLY A 129 21.29 -3.91 -14.74
N SER A 130 20.03 -3.63 -14.47
CA SER A 130 19.17 -2.92 -15.41
C SER A 130 19.41 -1.41 -15.35
N MET A 131 19.57 -0.78 -16.53
CA MET A 131 19.72 0.66 -16.63
C MET A 131 18.34 1.32 -16.57
N ARG A 132 18.15 2.25 -15.63
CA ARG A 132 16.90 3.05 -15.53
C ARG A 132 17.19 4.52 -15.73
N HIS A 133 16.35 5.18 -16.52
CA HIS A 133 16.36 6.64 -16.60
C HIS A 133 15.60 7.19 -15.39
N ILE A 134 16.33 7.86 -14.48
CA ILE A 134 15.71 8.58 -13.36
C ILE A 134 15.90 10.08 -13.62
N ARG A 135 14.82 10.85 -13.48
CA ARG A 135 14.94 12.33 -13.46
C ARG A 135 15.58 12.73 -12.15
N GLU A 136 16.60 13.59 -12.23
CA GLU A 136 17.14 14.24 -11.04
C GLU A 136 16.04 15.08 -10.39
N ALA A 137 15.53 14.58 -9.27
CA ALA A 137 14.53 15.25 -8.47
C ALA A 137 15.19 16.14 -7.41
N THR A 138 14.49 17.16 -6.97
CA THR A 138 14.97 18.00 -5.85
C THR A 138 15.02 17.19 -4.58
N ARG A 139 16.16 17.19 -3.91
CA ARG A 139 16.39 16.58 -2.61
C ARG A 139 16.34 17.63 -1.52
N VAL A 140 15.74 17.31 -0.41
CA VAL A 140 15.57 18.21 0.73
C VAL A 140 15.97 17.49 2.00
N ARG A 141 16.85 18.13 2.79
CA ARG A 141 17.32 17.59 4.09
C ARG A 141 17.08 18.62 5.18
N PRO A 142 16.73 18.20 6.41
CA PRO A 142 16.70 19.10 7.55
C PRO A 142 18.13 19.51 7.93
N THR A 143 18.29 20.71 8.44
CA THR A 143 19.56 21.14 9.08
C THR A 143 19.70 20.53 10.47
N ASP A 144 20.88 20.58 11.04
CA ASP A 144 21.13 20.15 12.43
C ASP A 144 20.20 20.86 13.43
N TYR A 145 19.89 22.12 13.17
CA TYR A 145 18.95 22.89 13.98
C TYR A 145 17.54 22.27 13.98
N LEU A 146 17.01 21.93 12.81
CA LEU A 146 15.70 21.28 12.71
C LEU A 146 15.73 19.86 13.30
N ILE A 147 16.81 19.10 13.07
CA ILE A 147 17.02 17.77 13.66
C ILE A 147 16.98 17.84 15.19
N GLN A 148 17.74 18.77 15.78
CA GLN A 148 17.78 18.95 17.24
C GLN A 148 16.41 19.35 17.79
N SER A 149 15.67 20.18 17.07
CA SER A 149 14.30 20.58 17.44
C SER A 149 13.29 19.42 17.41
N LEU A 150 13.44 18.49 16.46
CA LEU A 150 12.59 17.30 16.31
C LEU A 150 12.94 16.15 17.28
N THR A 151 14.21 16.04 17.67
CA THR A 151 14.73 14.94 18.49
C THR A 151 13.95 14.69 19.80
N PRO A 152 13.55 15.72 20.58
CA PRO A 152 12.76 15.52 21.80
C PRO A 152 11.43 14.82 21.58
N LEU A 153 10.84 14.96 20.39
CA LEU A 153 9.53 14.40 20.04
C LEU A 153 9.58 12.89 19.77
N PHE A 154 10.76 12.29 19.54
CA PHE A 154 10.88 10.83 19.36
C PHE A 154 10.50 9.99 20.58
N ARG A 155 10.31 10.60 21.74
CA ARG A 155 9.80 9.95 22.94
C ARG A 155 8.29 9.73 22.89
N LEU A 156 7.60 10.41 22.00
CA LEU A 156 6.16 10.37 21.88
C LEU A 156 5.73 9.42 20.74
N PRO A 157 4.55 8.81 20.85
CA PRO A 157 4.02 7.96 19.80
C PRO A 157 3.78 8.78 18.52
N VAL A 158 4.19 8.24 17.36
CA VAL A 158 4.07 8.93 16.06
C VAL A 158 2.65 9.39 15.77
N HIS A 159 1.65 8.57 16.06
CA HIS A 159 0.24 8.90 15.80
C HIS A 159 -0.28 10.10 16.64
N SER A 160 0.44 10.51 17.69
CA SER A 160 0.13 11.73 18.43
C SER A 160 0.79 12.98 17.85
N LEU A 161 1.70 12.82 16.90
CA LEU A 161 2.53 13.88 16.30
C LEU A 161 2.21 14.13 14.83
N VAL A 162 1.85 13.09 14.11
CA VAL A 162 1.57 13.13 12.67
C VAL A 162 0.22 12.51 12.39
N GLN A 163 -0.56 13.17 11.57
CA GLN A 163 -1.85 12.67 11.11
C GLN A 163 -2.00 12.86 9.60
N GLN A 164 -2.91 12.07 9.01
CA GLN A 164 -3.31 12.28 7.63
C GLN A 164 -4.14 13.55 7.51
N ASN A 165 -3.94 14.29 6.43
CA ASN A 165 -4.79 15.41 6.07
C ASN A 165 -6.19 14.87 5.68
N GLU A 166 -7.22 15.31 6.41
CA GLU A 166 -8.60 14.86 6.21
C GLU A 166 -9.18 15.28 4.85
N ASP A 167 -8.59 16.28 4.19
CA ASP A 167 -9.01 16.74 2.87
C ASP A 167 -8.54 15.80 1.73
N THR A 168 -7.66 14.83 1.99
CA THR A 168 -7.17 13.92 0.97
C THR A 168 -8.24 12.90 0.56
N GLU A 169 -8.35 12.67 -0.76
CA GLU A 169 -9.28 11.71 -1.30
C GLU A 169 -8.82 10.27 -1.01
N VAL A 170 -9.72 9.47 -0.44
CA VAL A 170 -9.45 8.08 -0.05
C VAL A 170 -10.03 7.05 -1.02
N ILE A 171 -10.80 7.49 -2.03
CA ILE A 171 -11.26 6.64 -3.13
C ILE A 171 -10.63 7.13 -4.43
N HIS A 172 -9.92 6.26 -5.12
CA HIS A 172 -9.17 6.60 -6.33
C HIS A 172 -9.79 5.94 -7.56
N LEU A 173 -10.16 6.76 -8.54
CA LEU A 173 -10.56 6.28 -9.86
C LEU A 173 -9.37 6.35 -10.81
N ARG A 174 -8.95 5.24 -11.36
CA ARG A 174 -7.85 5.15 -12.32
C ARG A 174 -8.34 4.79 -13.71
N GLY A 175 -7.73 5.38 -14.71
CA GLY A 175 -7.91 4.99 -16.11
C GLY A 175 -7.35 3.60 -16.41
N THR A 176 -7.41 3.21 -17.66
CA THR A 176 -6.89 1.91 -18.12
C THR A 176 -5.37 1.87 -18.01
N LYS A 177 -4.84 0.76 -17.49
CA LYS A 177 -3.42 0.48 -17.38
C LYS A 177 -2.76 0.48 -18.77
N LYS A 178 -1.62 1.17 -18.91
CA LYS A 178 -0.81 1.21 -20.15
C LYS A 178 0.51 0.48 -19.92
N GLY A 179 0.63 -0.74 -20.43
CA GLY A 179 1.83 -1.56 -20.23
C GLY A 179 2.04 -1.90 -18.75
N LYS A 180 3.22 -1.58 -18.19
CA LYS A 180 3.56 -1.79 -16.77
C LYS A 180 3.09 -0.67 -15.86
N ASP A 181 2.69 0.48 -16.42
CA ASP A 181 2.29 1.65 -15.64
C ASP A 181 0.83 1.55 -15.19
N ALA A 182 0.57 1.94 -13.95
CA ALA A 182 -0.79 2.09 -13.44
C ALA A 182 -1.55 3.12 -14.29
N GLY A 183 -2.87 2.94 -14.43
CA GLY A 183 -3.71 3.94 -15.07
C GLY A 183 -3.60 5.29 -14.37
N GLU A 184 -3.70 6.38 -15.14
CA GLU A 184 -3.71 7.74 -14.62
C GLU A 184 -4.88 7.95 -13.65
N GLN A 185 -4.71 8.81 -12.65
CA GLN A 185 -5.80 9.22 -11.77
C GLN A 185 -6.80 10.10 -12.53
N LEU A 186 -8.06 9.71 -12.50
CA LEU A 186 -9.15 10.44 -13.17
C LEU A 186 -9.93 11.27 -12.16
N ASP A 187 -10.29 12.49 -12.54
CA ASP A 187 -11.27 13.26 -11.80
C ASP A 187 -12.68 12.72 -12.04
N TYR A 188 -13.60 12.97 -11.13
CA TYR A 188 -14.97 12.48 -11.21
C TYR A 188 -15.94 13.40 -10.46
N THR A 189 -17.22 13.32 -10.79
CA THR A 189 -18.28 13.99 -10.05
C THR A 189 -18.73 13.12 -8.88
N ASP A 190 -18.90 13.72 -7.73
CA ASP A 190 -19.42 13.03 -6.54
C ASP A 190 -20.87 12.59 -6.75
N THR A 191 -21.14 11.35 -6.39
CA THR A 191 -22.47 10.72 -6.41
C THR A 191 -22.79 10.17 -5.01
N PRO A 192 -24.05 9.80 -4.72
CA PRO A 192 -24.36 9.09 -3.49
C PRO A 192 -23.51 7.83 -3.28
N GLU A 193 -23.24 7.08 -4.36
CA GLU A 193 -22.39 5.88 -4.32
C GLU A 193 -20.95 6.20 -3.95
N THR A 194 -20.30 7.19 -4.61
CA THR A 194 -18.92 7.58 -4.29
C THR A 194 -18.80 8.17 -2.90
N ASN A 195 -19.82 8.89 -2.42
CA ASN A 195 -19.87 9.39 -1.05
C ASN A 195 -19.96 8.24 -0.03
N CYS A 196 -20.71 7.17 -0.35
CA CYS A 196 -20.77 5.97 0.47
C CYS A 196 -19.39 5.29 0.55
N PHE A 197 -18.72 5.04 -0.57
CA PHE A 197 -17.38 4.45 -0.60
C PHE A 197 -16.37 5.27 0.21
N ARG A 198 -16.42 6.60 0.07
CA ARG A 198 -15.55 7.50 0.83
C ARG A 198 -15.80 7.41 2.33
N ALA A 199 -17.07 7.38 2.74
CA ALA A 199 -17.45 7.25 4.14
C ALA A 199 -16.99 5.91 4.73
N GLU A 200 -17.15 4.80 4.00
CA GLU A 200 -16.67 3.47 4.40
C GLU A 200 -15.15 3.47 4.64
N VAL A 201 -14.37 3.97 3.67
CA VAL A 201 -12.91 4.00 3.77
C VAL A 201 -12.45 4.91 4.92
N ARG A 202 -13.08 6.06 5.12
CA ARG A 202 -12.78 6.94 6.25
C ARG A 202 -13.06 6.27 7.60
N ARG A 203 -14.17 5.53 7.73
CA ARG A 203 -14.46 4.74 8.93
C ARG A 203 -13.41 3.67 9.18
N ILE A 204 -12.97 2.97 8.13
CA ILE A 204 -11.88 1.98 8.22
C ILE A 204 -10.61 2.65 8.70
N ASN A 205 -10.21 3.77 8.11
CA ASN A 205 -8.99 4.50 8.50
C ASN A 205 -9.03 5.01 9.95
N GLN A 206 -10.18 5.50 10.41
CA GLN A 206 -10.35 5.90 11.81
C GLN A 206 -10.22 4.71 12.77
N HIS A 207 -10.70 3.53 12.35
CA HIS A 207 -10.59 2.32 13.16
C HIS A 207 -9.16 1.78 13.21
N LEU A 208 -8.43 1.79 12.09
CA LEU A 208 -7.01 1.43 12.05
C LEU A 208 -6.16 2.30 12.99
N LYS A 209 -6.48 3.59 13.11
CA LYS A 209 -5.82 4.50 14.06
C LYS A 209 -6.11 4.18 15.53
N ARG A 210 -7.30 3.66 15.84
CA ARG A 210 -7.68 3.25 17.22
C ARG A 210 -7.06 1.93 17.63
N HIS A 211 -6.80 1.05 16.68
CA HIS A 211 -6.19 -0.26 16.86
C HIS A 211 -4.89 -0.35 16.06
N PRO A 212 -3.83 0.39 16.47
CA PRO A 212 -2.60 0.44 15.71
C PRO A 212 -1.93 -0.95 15.66
N CYS A 213 -1.40 -1.27 14.50
CA CYS A 213 -0.57 -2.45 14.33
C CYS A 213 0.83 -2.19 14.86
N HIS A 214 1.36 -3.10 15.64
CA HIS A 214 2.73 -3.10 16.13
C HIS A 214 3.56 -4.15 15.40
N TYR A 215 4.83 -3.86 15.16
CA TYR A 215 5.76 -4.74 14.46
C TYR A 215 7.06 -4.88 15.25
N THR A 216 7.46 -6.12 15.48
CA THR A 216 8.68 -6.45 16.23
C THR A 216 9.74 -7.16 15.37
N GLY A 217 9.52 -7.23 14.05
CA GLY A 217 10.45 -7.84 13.10
C GLY A 217 11.65 -6.96 12.75
N LYS A 218 12.46 -7.41 11.80
CA LYS A 218 13.73 -6.78 11.42
C LYS A 218 13.64 -5.88 10.19
N ASP A 219 12.60 -6.02 9.38
CA ASP A 219 12.43 -5.24 8.16
C ASP A 219 12.09 -3.79 8.48
N ARG A 220 12.58 -2.89 7.63
CA ARG A 220 12.20 -1.48 7.72
C ARG A 220 10.79 -1.30 7.16
N VAL A 221 9.91 -0.71 7.95
CA VAL A 221 8.53 -0.42 7.58
C VAL A 221 8.33 1.07 7.29
N ASN A 222 7.52 1.38 6.30
CA ASN A 222 7.18 2.77 5.98
C ASN A 222 5.93 3.19 6.76
N LEU A 223 6.12 3.68 7.99
CA LEU A 223 5.04 4.15 8.86
C LEU A 223 4.23 5.33 8.28
N MET A 224 4.72 6.01 7.22
CA MET A 224 3.97 7.04 6.50
C MET A 224 2.72 6.48 5.78
N GLN A 225 2.67 5.18 5.57
CA GLN A 225 1.54 4.46 5.00
C GLN A 225 0.63 3.92 6.11
N ASP A 226 0.01 4.82 6.89
CA ASP A 226 -0.80 4.50 8.07
C ASP A 226 -2.30 4.31 7.78
N HIS A 227 -2.70 4.38 6.53
CA HIS A 227 -4.09 4.37 6.09
C HIS A 227 -4.29 3.57 4.80
N VAL A 228 -5.53 3.22 4.50
CA VAL A 228 -5.93 2.60 3.24
C VAL A 228 -6.61 3.61 2.32
N VAL A 229 -6.42 3.39 1.02
CA VAL A 229 -7.21 3.99 -0.06
C VAL A 229 -7.90 2.88 -0.84
N ARG A 230 -9.09 3.14 -1.37
CA ARG A 230 -9.83 2.20 -2.22
C ARG A 230 -9.63 2.57 -3.69
N ILE A 231 -9.08 1.66 -4.50
CA ILE A 231 -8.68 1.95 -5.89
C ILE A 231 -9.58 1.22 -6.87
N PHE A 232 -10.26 1.99 -7.72
CA PHE A 232 -11.06 1.52 -8.84
C PHE A 232 -10.31 1.72 -10.16
N ASN A 233 -10.61 0.91 -11.16
CA ASN A 233 -9.82 0.85 -12.39
C ASN A 233 -10.68 1.09 -13.65
N ASN A 234 -10.01 1.41 -14.76
CA ASN A 234 -10.61 1.61 -16.09
C ASN A 234 -11.69 2.71 -16.16
N GLY A 235 -11.66 3.68 -15.23
CA GLY A 235 -12.68 4.71 -15.15
C GLY A 235 -14.06 4.19 -14.72
N ASP A 236 -14.11 3.03 -14.11
CA ASP A 236 -15.34 2.31 -13.78
C ASP A 236 -15.39 1.91 -12.30
N TRP A 237 -16.41 2.36 -11.59
CA TRP A 237 -16.64 2.04 -10.18
C TRP A 237 -17.03 0.57 -9.94
N GLN A 238 -17.31 -0.19 -10.97
CA GLN A 238 -17.61 -1.62 -10.90
C GLN A 238 -16.37 -2.49 -11.14
N GLN A 239 -15.17 -1.87 -11.25
CA GLN A 239 -13.93 -2.58 -11.52
C GLN A 239 -12.83 -2.26 -10.48
N GLY A 240 -12.24 -3.30 -9.90
CA GLY A 240 -11.19 -3.16 -8.89
C GLY A 240 -11.77 -2.98 -7.49
N GLY A 241 -11.61 -1.81 -6.88
CA GLY A 241 -12.19 -1.47 -5.57
C GLY A 241 -11.50 -2.08 -4.36
N ARG A 242 -10.31 -2.68 -4.51
CA ARG A 242 -9.51 -3.20 -3.38
C ARG A 242 -8.87 -2.08 -2.57
N LEU A 243 -8.56 -2.37 -1.32
CA LEU A 243 -7.85 -1.49 -0.40
C LEU A 243 -6.33 -1.62 -0.60
N TYR A 244 -5.62 -0.49 -0.52
CA TYR A 244 -4.17 -0.38 -0.66
C TYR A 244 -3.63 0.70 0.27
N GLY A 245 -2.32 0.67 0.56
CA GLY A 245 -1.62 1.79 1.18
C GLY A 245 -1.21 1.58 2.63
N TYR A 246 -1.93 0.77 3.41
CA TYR A 246 -1.56 0.52 4.80
C TYR A 246 -0.28 -0.33 4.88
N TRP A 247 0.72 0.13 5.64
CA TRP A 247 2.06 -0.44 5.62
C TRP A 247 2.13 -1.96 5.92
N PRO A 248 1.30 -2.55 6.82
CA PRO A 248 1.38 -3.99 7.09
C PRO A 248 1.01 -4.85 5.88
N MET A 249 0.20 -4.29 4.96
CA MET A 249 -0.18 -4.99 3.72
C MET A 249 1.02 -5.23 2.79
N ASN A 250 2.07 -4.42 2.93
CA ASN A 250 3.27 -4.48 2.09
C ASN A 250 4.38 -5.38 2.66
N LEU A 251 4.20 -5.91 3.89
CA LEU A 251 5.15 -6.81 4.49
C LEU A 251 5.19 -8.17 3.77
N PRO A 252 6.38 -8.74 3.56
CA PRO A 252 6.52 -10.12 3.12
C PRO A 252 5.77 -11.07 4.06
N SER A 253 5.26 -12.18 3.53
CA SER A 253 4.51 -13.15 4.33
C SER A 253 5.30 -13.71 5.52
N GLY A 254 6.62 -13.86 5.37
CA GLY A 254 7.52 -14.30 6.45
C GLY A 254 7.67 -13.32 7.60
N GLU A 255 7.35 -12.03 7.40
CA GLU A 255 7.44 -10.99 8.42
C GLU A 255 6.11 -10.74 9.15
N ARG A 256 5.00 -11.23 8.63
CA ARG A 256 3.67 -11.09 9.26
C ARG A 256 3.54 -11.71 10.67
N PRO A 257 4.29 -12.80 11.04
CA PRO A 257 4.29 -13.35 12.40
C PRO A 257 4.72 -12.37 13.49
N TYR A 258 5.42 -11.30 13.12
CA TYR A 258 5.89 -10.27 14.03
C TYR A 258 4.91 -9.11 14.22
N LEU A 259 3.73 -9.20 13.58
CA LEU A 259 2.65 -8.23 13.74
C LEU A 259 1.80 -8.57 14.98
N SER A 260 1.34 -7.54 15.67
CA SER A 260 0.37 -7.64 16.76
C SER A 260 -0.60 -6.45 16.74
N ILE A 261 -1.81 -6.65 17.26
CA ILE A 261 -2.81 -5.61 17.51
C ILE A 261 -3.32 -5.82 18.94
N ASP A 262 -3.48 -4.73 19.68
CA ASP A 262 -3.95 -4.74 21.08
C ASP A 262 -3.15 -5.70 21.99
N GLY A 263 -1.85 -5.88 21.67
CA GLY A 263 -0.93 -6.77 22.41
C GLY A 263 -1.07 -8.27 22.07
N GLU A 264 -1.95 -8.65 21.14
CA GLU A 264 -2.15 -10.04 20.72
C GLU A 264 -1.48 -10.36 19.39
N PRO A 265 -0.95 -11.59 19.21
CA PRO A 265 -0.56 -12.10 17.90
C PRO A 265 -1.79 -12.25 17.00
N LEU A 266 -1.56 -12.28 15.69
CA LEU A 266 -2.65 -12.27 14.71
C LEU A 266 -2.87 -13.64 14.06
N ALA A 267 -4.14 -13.96 13.77
CA ALA A 267 -4.56 -15.01 12.86
C ALA A 267 -4.73 -14.42 11.46
N ASP A 268 -4.24 -15.10 10.41
CA ASP A 268 -4.38 -14.72 9.00
C ASP A 268 -5.47 -15.58 8.35
N LEU A 269 -6.63 -14.99 8.09
CA LEU A 269 -7.83 -15.63 7.52
C LEU A 269 -8.04 -15.20 6.07
N ASP A 270 -8.31 -16.15 5.19
CA ASP A 270 -8.38 -15.94 3.75
C ASP A 270 -9.57 -16.67 3.13
N PHE A 271 -10.22 -16.08 2.14
CA PHE A 271 -11.30 -16.76 1.39
C PHE A 271 -10.71 -17.84 0.48
N GLY A 272 -11.10 -19.10 0.68
CA GLY A 272 -10.65 -20.24 -0.11
C GLY A 272 -11.09 -20.14 -1.57
N SER A 273 -10.15 -20.13 -2.53
CA SER A 273 -10.44 -20.10 -3.96
C SER A 273 -11.43 -19.01 -4.42
N CYS A 274 -11.40 -17.84 -3.76
CA CYS A 274 -12.38 -16.77 -3.86
C CYS A 274 -12.74 -16.38 -5.30
N PHE A 275 -11.73 -16.20 -6.18
CA PHE A 275 -11.98 -15.83 -7.59
C PHE A 275 -12.73 -16.90 -8.37
N VAL A 276 -12.46 -18.19 -8.13
CA VAL A 276 -13.17 -19.29 -8.79
C VAL A 276 -14.61 -19.34 -8.27
N ALA A 277 -14.79 -19.24 -6.95
CA ALA A 277 -16.10 -19.19 -6.34
C ALA A 277 -16.94 -18.01 -6.85
N LEU A 278 -16.35 -16.81 -6.94
CA LEU A 278 -17.04 -15.64 -7.50
C LEU A 278 -17.33 -15.77 -9.01
N LEU A 279 -16.52 -16.53 -9.75
CA LEU A 279 -16.79 -16.83 -11.16
C LEU A 279 -18.03 -17.72 -11.29
N HIS A 280 -18.20 -18.73 -10.42
CA HIS A 280 -19.42 -19.54 -10.32
C HIS A 280 -20.64 -18.67 -9.98
N VAL A 281 -20.52 -17.79 -8.98
CA VAL A 281 -21.59 -16.83 -8.63
C VAL A 281 -21.98 -15.97 -9.84
N ASN A 282 -20.99 -15.47 -10.59
CA ASN A 282 -21.23 -14.62 -11.76
C ASN A 282 -21.87 -15.39 -12.92
N ASP A 283 -21.62 -16.68 -13.01
CA ASP A 283 -22.17 -17.57 -14.04
C ASP A 283 -23.51 -18.22 -13.65
N GLY A 284 -23.98 -17.99 -12.42
CA GLY A 284 -25.21 -18.60 -11.90
C GLY A 284 -25.11 -20.11 -11.67
N THR A 285 -23.87 -20.61 -11.45
CA THR A 285 -23.60 -22.03 -11.15
C THR A 285 -23.17 -22.20 -9.69
N GLU A 286 -23.37 -23.36 -9.11
CA GLU A 286 -22.95 -23.65 -7.75
C GLU A 286 -21.44 -23.91 -7.68
N PHE A 287 -20.82 -23.41 -6.61
CA PHE A 287 -19.42 -23.69 -6.24
C PHE A 287 -19.43 -24.65 -5.06
N ASP A 288 -18.69 -25.77 -5.18
CA ASP A 288 -18.46 -26.67 -4.05
C ASP A 288 -17.32 -26.15 -3.19
N PRO A 289 -17.58 -25.66 -1.98
CA PRO A 289 -16.54 -25.13 -1.09
C PRO A 289 -15.57 -26.22 -0.57
N GLU A 290 -15.95 -27.48 -0.58
CA GLU A 290 -15.15 -28.60 -0.12
C GLU A 290 -14.34 -29.26 -1.28
N ALA A 291 -14.52 -28.78 -2.52
CA ALA A 291 -13.74 -29.25 -3.64
C ALA A 291 -12.23 -29.01 -3.42
N PRO A 292 -11.36 -29.89 -3.95
CA PRO A 292 -9.93 -29.65 -3.95
C PRO A 292 -9.55 -28.31 -4.58
N ASP A 293 -8.34 -27.82 -4.26
CA ASP A 293 -7.84 -26.58 -4.85
C ASP A 293 -7.89 -26.66 -6.39
N PRO A 294 -8.61 -25.78 -7.07
CA PRO A 294 -8.86 -25.85 -8.50
C PRO A 294 -7.59 -25.67 -9.37
N PHE A 295 -6.48 -25.25 -8.76
CA PHE A 295 -5.20 -25.05 -9.46
C PHE A 295 -4.22 -26.21 -9.22
N THR A 296 -4.56 -27.18 -8.37
CA THR A 296 -3.80 -28.43 -8.19
C THR A 296 -4.31 -29.46 -9.21
N ILE A 297 -3.65 -29.49 -10.37
CA ILE A 297 -4.02 -30.38 -11.49
C ILE A 297 -3.12 -31.61 -11.45
N SER A 298 -3.73 -32.81 -11.55
CA SER A 298 -3.00 -34.10 -11.61
C SER A 298 -1.89 -34.05 -12.68
N ASP A 299 -0.74 -34.63 -12.39
CA ASP A 299 0.46 -34.63 -13.19
C ASP A 299 1.15 -33.25 -13.36
N HIS A 300 0.66 -32.21 -12.65
CA HIS A 300 1.18 -30.85 -12.71
C HIS A 300 1.15 -30.14 -11.34
N GLU A 301 1.09 -30.88 -10.23
CA GLU A 301 0.93 -30.35 -8.86
C GLU A 301 2.06 -29.38 -8.49
N GLU A 302 3.30 -29.68 -8.93
CA GLU A 302 4.46 -28.83 -8.70
C GLU A 302 4.36 -27.45 -9.38
N HIS A 303 3.49 -27.34 -10.40
CA HIS A 303 3.25 -26.11 -11.16
C HIS A 303 2.04 -25.32 -10.70
N ARG A 304 1.38 -25.70 -9.59
CA ARG A 304 0.15 -25.10 -9.08
C ARG A 304 0.16 -23.56 -9.11
N ASP A 305 1.21 -22.93 -8.61
CA ASP A 305 1.30 -21.47 -8.54
C ASP A 305 1.44 -20.80 -9.91
N ILE A 306 2.07 -21.50 -10.85
CA ILE A 306 2.18 -21.07 -12.25
C ILE A 306 0.81 -21.19 -12.91
N ILE A 307 0.13 -22.32 -12.75
CA ILE A 307 -1.22 -22.59 -13.27
C ILE A 307 -2.18 -21.50 -12.78
N LYS A 308 -2.19 -21.20 -11.49
CA LYS A 308 -3.01 -20.12 -10.91
C LYS A 308 -2.74 -18.76 -11.57
N LYS A 309 -1.47 -18.39 -11.78
CA LYS A 309 -1.10 -17.13 -12.43
C LYS A 309 -1.53 -17.10 -13.89
N CYS A 310 -1.34 -18.20 -14.63
CA CYS A 310 -1.78 -18.35 -16.02
C CYS A 310 -3.30 -18.23 -16.14
N ALA A 311 -4.04 -18.91 -15.28
CA ALA A 311 -5.50 -18.89 -15.22
C ALA A 311 -6.02 -17.45 -14.98
N TYR A 312 -5.47 -16.75 -14.00
CA TYR A 312 -5.85 -15.36 -13.74
C TYR A 312 -5.47 -14.41 -14.88
N ALA A 313 -4.33 -14.64 -15.54
CA ALA A 313 -3.96 -13.86 -16.72
C ALA A 313 -4.96 -14.04 -17.87
N ILE A 314 -5.46 -15.27 -18.08
CA ILE A 314 -6.50 -15.58 -19.09
C ILE A 314 -7.80 -14.81 -18.79
N LEU A 315 -8.27 -14.78 -17.54
CA LEU A 315 -9.49 -14.07 -17.15
C LEU A 315 -9.35 -12.55 -17.25
N ASN A 316 -8.16 -12.03 -16.93
CA ASN A 316 -7.92 -10.58 -16.91
C ASN A 316 -7.57 -9.98 -18.28
N ALA A 317 -7.16 -10.77 -19.24
CA ALA A 317 -6.78 -10.28 -20.56
C ALA A 317 -8.03 -9.90 -21.38
N PRO A 318 -8.04 -8.73 -22.06
CA PRO A 318 -9.15 -8.34 -22.95
C PRO A 318 -9.05 -9.00 -24.35
N LYS A 319 -7.99 -9.77 -24.60
CA LYS A 319 -7.74 -10.50 -25.86
C LYS A 319 -6.74 -11.64 -25.63
N ARG A 320 -6.73 -12.58 -26.56
CA ARG A 320 -5.90 -13.78 -26.47
C ARG A 320 -4.43 -13.49 -26.23
N ILE A 321 -3.87 -14.13 -25.18
CA ILE A 321 -2.45 -14.17 -24.90
C ILE A 321 -1.80 -15.26 -25.79
N LYS A 322 -0.63 -14.98 -26.34
CA LYS A 322 0.09 -15.94 -27.24
C LYS A 322 1.24 -16.66 -26.56
N ASN A 323 1.73 -16.12 -25.45
CA ASN A 323 2.89 -16.63 -24.71
C ASN A 323 2.58 -16.66 -23.21
N TYR A 324 3.39 -17.34 -22.42
CA TYR A 324 3.30 -17.25 -20.97
C TYR A 324 3.36 -15.80 -20.49
N PRO A 325 2.57 -15.41 -19.48
CA PRO A 325 2.63 -14.07 -18.91
C PRO A 325 4.02 -13.73 -18.39
N GLU A 326 4.50 -12.51 -18.58
CA GLU A 326 5.86 -12.06 -18.17
C GLU A 326 6.20 -12.43 -16.71
N GLY A 327 5.31 -12.16 -15.77
CA GLY A 327 5.54 -12.47 -14.34
C GLY A 327 5.62 -13.98 -14.01
N VAL A 328 5.38 -14.86 -14.97
CA VAL A 328 5.60 -16.32 -14.88
C VAL A 328 6.97 -16.65 -15.41
N ILE A 329 7.38 -16.05 -16.53
CA ILE A 329 8.68 -16.28 -17.20
C ILE A 329 9.84 -15.88 -16.28
N GLU A 330 9.73 -14.78 -15.58
CA GLU A 330 10.80 -14.25 -14.70
C GLU A 330 11.17 -15.19 -13.53
N LYS A 331 10.32 -16.17 -13.19
CA LYS A 331 10.55 -17.11 -12.07
C LYS A 331 11.23 -18.42 -12.44
N GLY A 332 11.63 -18.59 -13.70
CA GLY A 332 12.60 -19.61 -14.11
C GLY A 332 12.13 -21.08 -14.15
N SER A 333 10.89 -21.38 -13.81
CA SER A 333 10.39 -22.77 -13.71
C SER A 333 9.12 -22.96 -14.55
N LEU A 334 9.22 -22.69 -15.87
CA LEU A 334 8.08 -22.97 -16.75
C LEU A 334 7.84 -24.49 -16.83
N PRO A 335 6.57 -24.93 -16.83
CA PRO A 335 6.23 -26.30 -17.17
C PRO A 335 6.82 -26.66 -18.55
N PRO A 336 7.25 -27.92 -18.78
CA PRO A 336 7.84 -28.35 -20.02
C PRO A 336 6.79 -28.53 -21.14
N MET A 337 5.92 -27.52 -21.30
CA MET A 337 4.87 -27.50 -22.30
C MET A 337 4.68 -26.13 -22.94
N PRO A 338 4.23 -26.04 -24.23
CA PRO A 338 3.89 -24.79 -24.88
C PRO A 338 2.69 -24.10 -24.20
N TRP A 339 2.62 -22.75 -24.28
CA TRP A 339 1.49 -21.96 -23.76
C TRP A 339 0.11 -22.50 -24.17
N LYS A 340 -0.06 -22.86 -25.45
CA LYS A 340 -1.33 -23.38 -25.96
C LYS A 340 -1.77 -24.67 -25.23
N GLN A 341 -0.83 -25.52 -24.88
CA GLN A 341 -1.12 -26.75 -24.12
C GLN A 341 -1.50 -26.41 -22.68
N MET A 342 -0.80 -25.48 -22.03
CA MET A 342 -1.14 -24.99 -20.70
C MET A 342 -2.57 -24.38 -20.66
N GLU A 343 -2.97 -23.63 -21.69
CA GLU A 343 -4.35 -23.13 -21.80
C GLU A 343 -5.35 -24.26 -21.80
N GLU A 344 -5.15 -25.31 -22.60
CA GLU A 344 -6.06 -26.45 -22.68
C GLU A 344 -6.11 -27.23 -21.35
N VAL A 345 -4.98 -27.46 -20.70
CA VAL A 345 -4.92 -28.08 -19.37
C VAL A 345 -5.77 -27.31 -18.36
N ILE A 346 -5.66 -25.98 -18.34
CA ILE A 346 -6.49 -25.14 -17.46
C ILE A 346 -7.97 -25.24 -17.84
N PHE A 347 -8.31 -25.21 -19.12
CA PHE A 347 -9.69 -25.23 -19.58
C PHE A 347 -10.40 -26.56 -19.37
N ASP A 348 -9.65 -27.67 -19.48
CA ASP A 348 -10.20 -29.02 -19.26
C ASP A 348 -10.45 -29.26 -17.78
N HIS A 349 -9.58 -28.69 -16.91
CA HIS A 349 -9.73 -28.84 -15.47
C HIS A 349 -10.74 -27.84 -14.86
N ILE A 350 -10.78 -26.61 -15.39
CA ILE A 350 -11.71 -25.57 -14.92
C ILE A 350 -12.52 -25.05 -16.13
N PRO A 351 -13.62 -25.71 -16.53
CA PRO A 351 -14.37 -25.37 -17.74
C PRO A 351 -14.89 -23.92 -17.78
N LEU A 352 -15.19 -23.29 -16.61
CA LEU A 352 -15.61 -21.90 -16.52
C LEU A 352 -14.55 -20.94 -17.06
N PHE A 353 -13.25 -21.27 -16.95
CA PHE A 353 -12.19 -20.43 -17.52
C PHE A 353 -12.23 -20.44 -19.05
N ARG A 354 -12.65 -21.56 -19.68
CA ARG A 354 -12.86 -21.64 -21.14
C ARG A 354 -14.00 -20.72 -21.58
N LYS A 355 -15.10 -20.65 -20.79
CA LYS A 355 -16.26 -19.78 -21.06
C LYS A 355 -15.92 -18.30 -20.96
N HIS A 356 -15.15 -17.93 -19.94
CA HIS A 356 -14.81 -16.54 -19.61
C HIS A 356 -13.40 -16.12 -20.05
N LYS A 357 -12.73 -16.91 -20.90
CA LYS A 357 -11.39 -16.58 -21.40
C LYS A 357 -11.38 -15.24 -22.13
N TYR A 358 -10.35 -14.42 -21.82
CA TYR A 358 -10.09 -13.14 -22.49
C TYR A 358 -11.24 -12.13 -22.43
N SER A 359 -12.07 -12.21 -21.40
CA SER A 359 -13.23 -11.34 -21.19
C SER A 359 -12.95 -10.12 -20.31
N ALA A 360 -11.74 -10.01 -19.74
CA ALA A 360 -11.35 -8.99 -18.76
C ALA A 360 -12.25 -8.97 -17.50
N ILE A 361 -12.91 -10.09 -17.19
CA ILE A 361 -13.88 -10.20 -16.07
C ILE A 361 -13.24 -10.04 -14.69
N GLY A 362 -11.92 -10.27 -14.58
CA GLY A 362 -11.22 -10.35 -13.29
C GLY A 362 -11.34 -9.09 -12.44
N LEU A 363 -11.40 -7.88 -13.05
CA LEU A 363 -11.60 -6.64 -12.30
C LEU A 363 -13.02 -6.52 -11.71
N GLY A 364 -14.04 -7.08 -12.38
CA GLY A 364 -15.39 -7.18 -11.85
C GLY A 364 -15.48 -8.17 -10.68
N LEU A 365 -14.79 -9.32 -10.78
CA LEU A 365 -14.69 -10.28 -9.67
C LEU A 365 -13.96 -9.65 -8.47
N MET A 366 -12.87 -8.90 -8.73
CA MET A 366 -12.14 -8.16 -7.71
C MET A 366 -13.03 -7.11 -7.00
N ARG A 367 -13.97 -6.49 -7.73
CA ARG A 367 -14.93 -5.57 -7.15
C ARG A 367 -15.86 -6.27 -6.15
N LYS A 368 -16.40 -7.43 -6.53
CA LYS A 368 -17.25 -8.25 -5.65
C LYS A 368 -16.49 -8.73 -4.41
N GLU A 369 -15.29 -9.25 -4.59
CA GLU A 369 -14.39 -9.66 -3.48
C GLU A 369 -14.17 -8.51 -2.49
N SER A 370 -13.85 -7.33 -3.01
CA SER A 370 -13.64 -6.14 -2.19
C SER A 370 -14.89 -5.72 -1.43
N ASP A 371 -16.09 -5.79 -2.03
CA ASP A 371 -17.32 -5.45 -1.34
C ASP A 371 -17.63 -6.42 -0.18
N ILE A 372 -17.35 -7.70 -0.38
CA ILE A 372 -17.47 -8.70 0.68
C ILE A 372 -16.53 -8.36 1.84
N LEU A 373 -15.26 -8.07 1.53
CA LEU A 373 -14.28 -7.69 2.56
C LEU A 373 -14.72 -6.42 3.30
N ILE A 374 -15.11 -5.36 2.59
CA ILE A 374 -15.59 -4.10 3.21
C ILE A 374 -16.75 -4.38 4.17
N ALA A 375 -17.73 -5.22 3.79
CA ALA A 375 -18.83 -5.56 4.66
C ALA A 375 -18.36 -6.26 5.95
N VAL A 376 -17.37 -7.15 5.86
CA VAL A 376 -16.74 -7.77 7.04
C VAL A 376 -16.07 -6.71 7.91
N LEU A 377 -15.25 -5.83 7.31
CA LEU A 377 -14.52 -4.78 8.04
C LEU A 377 -15.47 -3.84 8.79
N LEU A 378 -16.58 -3.46 8.16
CA LEU A 378 -17.60 -2.60 8.81
C LEU A 378 -18.27 -3.30 9.99
N ASP A 379 -18.56 -4.61 9.91
CA ASP A 379 -19.11 -5.39 11.05
C ASP A 379 -18.06 -5.48 12.20
N LEU A 380 -16.76 -5.59 11.86
CA LEU A 380 -15.68 -5.59 12.86
C LEU A 380 -15.51 -4.22 13.55
N ILE A 381 -15.70 -3.12 12.82
CA ILE A 381 -15.71 -1.76 13.39
C ILE A 381 -16.81 -1.60 14.44
N GLU A 382 -18.03 -2.06 14.14
CA GLU A 382 -19.14 -2.02 15.11
C GLU A 382 -18.84 -2.83 16.38
N ARG A 383 -18.01 -3.86 16.26
CA ARG A 383 -17.59 -4.72 17.38
C ARG A 383 -16.29 -4.27 18.06
N GLN A 384 -15.69 -3.19 17.61
CA GLN A 384 -14.41 -2.66 18.12
C GLN A 384 -13.29 -3.73 18.08
N ILE A 385 -13.20 -4.50 16.97
CA ILE A 385 -12.17 -5.53 16.76
C ILE A 385 -11.13 -4.97 15.80
N GLY A 386 -9.87 -4.86 16.25
CA GLY A 386 -8.75 -4.43 15.42
C GLY A 386 -8.46 -5.42 14.29
N PHE A 387 -7.98 -4.93 13.15
CA PHE A 387 -7.71 -5.77 11.97
C PHE A 387 -6.64 -5.16 11.06
N ILE A 388 -6.05 -6.01 10.20
CA ILE A 388 -5.27 -5.61 9.03
C ILE A 388 -5.97 -6.18 7.81
N PRO A 389 -6.49 -5.34 6.87
CA PRO A 389 -7.12 -5.84 5.66
C PRO A 389 -6.07 -6.31 4.67
N PHE A 390 -6.36 -7.39 3.96
CA PHE A 390 -5.65 -7.81 2.74
C PHE A 390 -6.65 -7.85 1.58
N HIS A 391 -6.21 -8.27 0.38
CA HIS A 391 -7.11 -8.23 -0.77
C HIS A 391 -8.25 -9.24 -0.67
N ASP A 392 -7.93 -10.47 -0.28
CA ASP A 392 -8.80 -11.63 -0.20
C ASP A 392 -8.89 -12.22 1.22
N GLY A 393 -8.38 -11.48 2.22
CA GLY A 393 -8.31 -11.95 3.59
C GLY A 393 -8.17 -10.83 4.61
N ILE A 394 -7.99 -11.22 5.86
CA ILE A 394 -7.89 -10.31 6.99
C ILE A 394 -7.05 -10.91 8.10
N MET A 395 -6.17 -10.12 8.70
CA MET A 395 -5.53 -10.52 9.95
C MET A 395 -6.23 -9.85 11.13
N VAL A 396 -6.45 -10.63 12.19
CA VAL A 396 -7.17 -10.19 13.39
C VAL A 396 -6.52 -10.80 14.65
N PRO A 397 -6.71 -10.20 15.84
CA PRO A 397 -6.23 -10.81 17.09
C PRO A 397 -6.65 -12.28 17.20
N GLN A 398 -5.73 -13.13 17.65
CA GLN A 398 -5.93 -14.59 17.73
C GLN A 398 -7.18 -14.97 18.54
N SER A 399 -7.51 -14.21 19.59
CA SER A 399 -8.71 -14.41 20.41
C SER A 399 -10.02 -14.18 19.63
N LYS A 400 -9.98 -13.46 18.51
CA LYS A 400 -11.15 -13.10 17.68
C LYS A 400 -11.32 -14.00 16.46
N LYS A 401 -10.37 -14.90 16.21
CA LYS A 401 -10.34 -15.76 15.01
C LYS A 401 -11.66 -16.45 14.68
N GLN A 402 -12.25 -17.14 15.65
CA GLN A 402 -13.47 -17.91 15.40
C GLN A 402 -14.68 -17.02 15.06
N LEU A 403 -14.80 -15.88 15.75
CA LEU A 403 -15.86 -14.91 15.45
C LEU A 403 -15.70 -14.34 14.06
N VAL A 404 -14.48 -13.94 13.69
CA VAL A 404 -14.20 -13.34 12.38
C VAL A 404 -14.39 -14.36 11.26
N HIS A 405 -13.96 -15.60 11.45
CA HIS A 405 -14.25 -16.70 10.52
C HIS A 405 -15.76 -16.80 10.24
N HIS A 406 -16.60 -16.79 11.29
CA HIS A 406 -18.05 -16.82 11.14
C HIS A 406 -18.60 -15.60 10.40
N LEU A 407 -18.09 -14.40 10.69
CA LEU A 407 -18.51 -13.15 10.03
C LEU A 407 -18.13 -13.14 8.54
N MET A 408 -16.97 -13.64 8.18
CA MET A 408 -16.54 -13.79 6.78
C MET A 408 -17.51 -14.69 6.01
N LEU A 409 -17.88 -15.86 6.55
CA LEU A 409 -18.88 -16.76 5.94
C LEU A 409 -20.25 -16.10 5.82
N LYS A 410 -20.69 -15.41 6.88
CA LYS A 410 -21.99 -14.69 6.90
C LYS A 410 -22.08 -13.67 5.78
N HIS A 411 -21.07 -12.78 5.67
CA HIS A 411 -21.08 -11.71 4.67
C HIS A 411 -20.88 -12.23 3.25
N TYR A 412 -20.05 -13.25 3.06
CA TYR A 412 -19.91 -13.91 1.76
C TYR A 412 -21.26 -14.46 1.30
N ARG A 413 -21.96 -15.24 2.16
CA ARG A 413 -23.26 -15.82 1.84
C ARG A 413 -24.35 -14.77 1.61
N ALA A 414 -24.34 -13.69 2.40
CA ALA A 414 -25.32 -12.61 2.26
C ALA A 414 -25.22 -11.89 0.90
N ILE A 415 -24.00 -11.72 0.38
CA ILE A 415 -23.74 -11.00 -0.88
C ILE A 415 -23.85 -11.93 -2.09
N THR A 416 -23.43 -13.19 -1.96
CA THR A 416 -23.32 -14.12 -3.11
C THR A 416 -24.46 -15.15 -3.19
N GLY A 417 -25.15 -15.39 -2.09
CA GLY A 417 -26.11 -16.49 -1.96
C GLY A 417 -25.47 -17.87 -1.81
N GLN A 418 -24.13 -17.99 -1.89
CA GLN A 418 -23.40 -19.26 -1.87
C GLN A 418 -22.49 -19.37 -0.64
N SER A 419 -21.97 -20.57 -0.41
CA SER A 419 -21.01 -20.87 0.65
C SER A 419 -19.57 -20.85 0.11
N ILE A 420 -18.60 -20.62 1.01
CA ILE A 420 -17.17 -20.66 0.72
C ILE A 420 -16.43 -21.19 1.95
N THR A 421 -15.23 -21.72 1.79
CA THR A 421 -14.33 -22.03 2.91
C THR A 421 -13.49 -20.84 3.29
N ILE A 422 -13.17 -20.71 4.58
CA ILE A 422 -12.17 -19.77 5.10
C ILE A 422 -10.94 -20.58 5.48
N LYS A 423 -9.80 -20.22 4.90
CA LYS A 423 -8.50 -20.84 5.19
C LYS A 423 -7.74 -20.00 6.19
N GLU A 424 -7.16 -20.64 7.21
CA GLU A 424 -6.16 -20.01 8.07
C GLU A 424 -4.79 -20.26 7.45
N LYS A 425 -4.05 -19.19 7.15
CA LYS A 425 -2.66 -19.30 6.73
C LYS A 425 -1.81 -19.54 7.97
N THR A 426 -1.09 -20.67 7.98
CA THR A 426 -0.16 -20.96 9.07
C THR A 426 0.98 -19.97 9.02
N VAL A 427 0.99 -19.05 9.96
CA VAL A 427 2.06 -18.08 10.12
C VAL A 427 3.06 -18.70 11.10
N SER A 428 4.00 -19.50 10.60
CA SER A 428 5.07 -20.04 11.43
C SER A 428 5.98 -18.89 11.86
N LYS A 429 6.03 -18.60 13.19
CA LYS A 429 7.11 -17.76 13.70
C LYS A 429 8.43 -18.42 13.33
N PRO A 430 9.36 -17.71 12.68
CA PRO A 430 10.73 -18.19 12.63
C PRO A 430 11.15 -18.50 14.07
N ARG A 431 11.80 -19.63 14.29
CA ARG A 431 12.38 -19.97 15.59
C ARG A 431 13.23 -18.78 16.01
N LEU A 432 12.85 -18.09 17.06
CA LEU A 432 13.75 -17.16 17.73
C LEU A 432 14.94 -18.03 18.14
N CYS A 433 16.08 -17.89 17.45
CA CYS A 433 17.33 -18.44 17.96
C CYS A 433 17.47 -17.89 19.38
N SER A 434 17.58 -18.75 20.36
CA SER A 434 17.85 -18.32 21.73
C SER A 434 19.16 -17.51 21.71
N PHE A 435 19.29 -16.56 22.65
CA PHE A 435 20.54 -15.79 22.78
C PHE A 435 21.76 -16.70 22.81
N ASP A 436 21.63 -17.91 23.38
CA ASP A 436 22.67 -18.95 23.44
C ASP A 436 22.97 -19.60 22.06
N GLU A 437 21.98 -19.71 21.17
CA GLU A 437 22.21 -20.19 19.80
C GLU A 437 22.91 -19.13 18.95
N VAL A 438 22.54 -17.87 19.09
CA VAL A 438 23.20 -16.73 18.43
C VAL A 438 24.65 -16.61 18.89
N MET A 439 24.91 -16.74 20.22
CA MET A 439 26.27 -16.66 20.75
C MET A 439 27.13 -17.85 20.35
N ARG A 440 26.57 -19.02 20.07
CA ARG A 440 27.33 -20.17 19.55
C ARG A 440 27.78 -20.01 18.08
N GLU A 441 27.01 -19.30 17.24
CA GLU A 441 27.42 -18.99 15.87
C GLU A 441 28.50 -17.90 15.76
N PHE A 442 28.62 -17.04 16.78
CA PHE A 442 29.65 -15.98 16.81
C PHE A 442 30.92 -16.35 17.60
N CYS A 443 30.96 -17.53 18.21
CA CYS A 443 32.10 -18.00 18.99
C CYS A 443 32.86 -19.17 18.33
N LEU A 444 32.83 -19.29 16.99
CA LEU A 444 33.68 -20.20 16.22
C LEU A 444 34.71 -19.41 15.40
#